data_60473ac85faa8e8aaef4dfc0ec23cd00
#
_entry.id   60473ac85faa8e8aaef4dfc0ec23cd00
#
_cell.length_a   1.000
_cell.length_b   1.000
_cell.length_c   1.000
_cell.angle_alpha   90.00
_cell.angle_beta   90.00
_cell.angle_gamma   90.00
#
_symmetry.space_group_name_H-M   'P 1'
#
loop_
_entity.id
_entity.type
_entity.pdbx_description
1 polymer ?
#
loop_
_entity_poly.entity_id
_entity_poly.type
_entity_poly.pdbx_seq_one_letter_code
_entity_poly.pdbx_strand_id
1 'polypeptide(L)'
;MVRQNLHCHTTFDDGRDSPEAMVRAALDAGLMSIGVSLHCPIEGETDWCCPAEDEARFIAEMRSLRERWAGRIAVWCGLEYDLDAARRSTPPYDYIIGSCHMLGGISIDNTPEEAARLIAVHGGADRAAQLYYDRLCTMAAFPEISIVGHFDLLTKYNERAPLYDETSKIYRDAAFAALETLSAAGKIFEINSGAISRGWRTTPYPAPELLRHLCELGGRICVSSDAHSANAIACAFDRCEALARETGFRELWHFTGAGFEAVRL
;
A
#
# COMPACT_ATOMS: atom_id res chain seq x y z
N MET A 1 2.94 11.58 16.02
CA MET A 1 1.65 11.80 15.29
C MET A 1 1.93 11.69 13.80
N VAL A 2 1.25 10.78 13.09
CA VAL A 2 1.35 10.64 11.63
C VAL A 2 0.90 11.92 10.96
N ARG A 3 1.70 12.45 10.04
CA ARG A 3 1.45 13.73 9.36
C ARG A 3 1.41 13.65 7.85
N GLN A 4 1.56 12.45 7.30
CA GLN A 4 1.56 12.21 5.87
C GLN A 4 0.70 10.97 5.57
N ASN A 5 -0.01 11.01 4.44
CA ASN A 5 -0.61 9.86 3.82
C ASN A 5 -0.14 9.80 2.36
N LEU A 6 0.43 8.68 1.93
CA LEU A 6 0.93 8.50 0.56
C LEU A 6 0.11 7.47 -0.24
N HIS A 7 -0.93 6.86 0.36
CA HIS A 7 -1.72 5.84 -0.29
C HIS A 7 -3.21 6.17 -0.15
N CYS A 8 -3.77 6.69 -1.21
CA CYS A 8 -5.21 6.89 -1.35
C CYS A 8 -5.62 7.00 -2.83
N HIS A 9 -6.87 6.69 -3.10
CA HIS A 9 -7.48 6.56 -4.42
C HIS A 9 -8.55 7.60 -4.67
N THR A 10 -8.91 7.82 -5.93
CA THR A 10 -9.81 8.89 -6.34
C THR A 10 -10.71 8.45 -7.49
N THR A 11 -11.55 9.36 -7.98
CA THR A 11 -12.40 9.11 -9.17
C THR A 11 -11.62 8.92 -10.48
N PHE A 12 -10.30 8.88 -10.45
CA PHE A 12 -9.48 8.47 -11.59
C PHE A 12 -9.26 6.95 -11.66
N ASP A 13 -9.49 6.28 -10.56
CA ASP A 13 -9.47 4.83 -10.39
C ASP A 13 -10.75 4.38 -9.66
N ASP A 14 -10.67 3.58 -8.62
CA ASP A 14 -11.84 3.06 -7.90
C ASP A 14 -12.22 3.86 -6.64
N GLY A 15 -11.55 4.99 -6.39
CA GLY A 15 -11.92 5.91 -5.34
C GLY A 15 -13.23 6.65 -5.62
N ARG A 16 -13.93 7.07 -4.56
CA ARG A 16 -15.26 7.70 -4.65
C ARG A 16 -15.22 9.22 -4.78
N ASP A 17 -14.15 9.83 -4.30
CA ASP A 17 -14.02 11.27 -4.19
C ASP A 17 -12.95 11.81 -5.16
N SER A 18 -13.09 13.08 -5.57
CA SER A 18 -12.12 13.72 -6.44
C SER A 18 -10.77 13.95 -5.74
N PRO A 19 -9.65 14.07 -6.48
CA PRO A 19 -8.35 14.39 -5.88
C PRO A 19 -8.40 15.63 -4.99
N GLU A 20 -9.13 16.67 -5.38
CA GLU A 20 -9.28 17.89 -4.56
C GLU A 20 -10.03 17.63 -3.25
N ALA A 21 -11.07 16.79 -3.27
CA ALA A 21 -11.78 16.42 -2.05
C ALA A 21 -10.89 15.65 -1.08
N MET A 22 -10.04 14.75 -1.59
CA MET A 22 -9.05 14.03 -0.79
C MET A 22 -8.01 14.97 -0.19
N VAL A 23 -7.50 15.96 -0.95
CA VAL A 23 -6.55 16.96 -0.46
C VAL A 23 -7.17 17.80 0.67
N ARG A 24 -8.43 18.22 0.49
CA ARG A 24 -9.17 18.99 1.51
C ARG A 24 -9.35 18.17 2.79
N ALA A 25 -9.79 16.93 2.66
CA ALA A 25 -9.96 16.03 3.81
C ALA A 25 -8.65 15.79 4.56
N ALA A 26 -7.53 15.64 3.84
CA ALA A 26 -6.21 15.49 4.44
C ALA A 26 -5.80 16.73 5.26
N LEU A 27 -6.04 17.93 4.73
CA LEU A 27 -5.79 19.18 5.45
C LEU A 27 -6.67 19.28 6.69
N ASP A 28 -7.97 18.98 6.57
CA ASP A 28 -8.94 19.03 7.68
C ASP A 28 -8.61 17.99 8.76
N ALA A 29 -8.01 16.85 8.39
CA ALA A 29 -7.48 15.85 9.31
C ALA A 29 -6.12 16.24 9.95
N GLY A 30 -5.56 17.41 9.59
CA GLY A 30 -4.31 17.93 10.15
C GLY A 30 -3.05 17.31 9.56
N LEU A 31 -3.14 16.67 8.37
CA LEU A 31 -1.97 16.19 7.65
C LEU A 31 -1.19 17.35 7.04
N MET A 32 0.13 17.20 6.99
CA MET A 32 1.04 18.16 6.36
C MET A 32 1.28 17.86 4.88
N SER A 33 1.06 16.62 4.48
CA SER A 33 1.16 16.21 3.09
C SER A 33 0.26 15.01 2.76
N ILE A 34 -0.17 14.98 1.51
CA ILE A 34 -0.95 13.90 0.90
C ILE A 34 -0.33 13.51 -0.43
N GLY A 35 -0.26 12.22 -0.71
CA GLY A 35 -0.02 11.68 -2.04
C GLY A 35 -1.23 10.87 -2.49
N VAL A 36 -1.69 11.10 -3.70
CA VAL A 36 -2.67 10.24 -4.36
C VAL A 36 -1.90 9.23 -5.19
N SER A 37 -2.11 7.95 -4.93
CA SER A 37 -1.44 6.82 -5.57
C SER A 37 -2.40 6.14 -6.55
N LEU A 38 -2.31 6.55 -7.80
CA LEU A 38 -3.15 6.01 -8.87
C LEU A 38 -2.91 4.51 -9.06
N HIS A 39 -3.95 3.69 -9.11
CA HIS A 39 -3.82 2.33 -9.63
C HIS A 39 -3.31 2.35 -11.06
N CYS A 40 -2.16 1.69 -11.30
CA CYS A 40 -1.57 1.69 -12.64
C CYS A 40 -2.52 1.03 -13.65
N PRO A 41 -2.58 1.54 -14.91
CA PRO A 41 -3.34 0.89 -15.96
C PRO A 41 -2.89 -0.56 -16.19
N ILE A 42 -3.84 -1.49 -16.17
CA ILE A 42 -3.64 -2.90 -16.51
C ILE A 42 -4.60 -3.24 -17.66
N GLU A 43 -4.09 -3.88 -18.71
CA GLU A 43 -4.89 -4.25 -19.86
C GLU A 43 -6.00 -5.24 -19.46
N GLY A 44 -7.25 -4.88 -19.73
CA GLY A 44 -8.43 -5.66 -19.38
C GLY A 44 -9.01 -5.41 -17.99
N GLU A 45 -8.30 -4.68 -17.11
CA GLU A 45 -8.78 -4.30 -15.79
C GLU A 45 -9.29 -2.86 -15.82
N THR A 46 -10.60 -2.66 -15.90
CA THR A 46 -11.21 -1.33 -16.01
C THR A 46 -12.05 -0.93 -14.80
N ASP A 47 -12.35 -1.89 -13.91
CA ASP A 47 -13.25 -1.65 -12.78
C ASP A 47 -12.54 -1.00 -11.58
N TRP A 48 -11.23 -1.16 -11.49
CA TRP A 48 -10.42 -0.65 -10.38
C TRP A 48 -9.16 0.12 -10.82
N CYS A 49 -8.63 -0.17 -12.02
CA CYS A 49 -7.46 0.52 -12.55
C CYS A 49 -7.84 1.81 -13.28
N CYS A 50 -6.94 2.78 -13.29
CA CYS A 50 -7.07 3.96 -14.12
C CYS A 50 -7.05 3.56 -15.60
N PRO A 51 -7.99 4.04 -16.45
CA PRO A 51 -7.87 3.92 -17.89
C PRO A 51 -6.57 4.57 -18.39
N ALA A 52 -5.85 3.90 -19.30
CA ALA A 52 -4.56 4.39 -19.78
C ALA A 52 -4.63 5.80 -20.42
N GLU A 53 -5.75 6.14 -21.05
CA GLU A 53 -6.01 7.45 -21.61
C GLU A 53 -6.18 8.57 -20.57
N ASP A 54 -6.54 8.22 -19.33
CA ASP A 54 -6.77 9.16 -18.23
C ASP A 54 -5.52 9.44 -17.39
N GLU A 55 -4.48 8.64 -17.50
CA GLU A 55 -3.24 8.79 -16.71
C GLU A 55 -2.59 10.18 -16.86
N ALA A 56 -2.52 10.68 -18.10
CA ALA A 56 -1.95 12.01 -18.34
C ALA A 56 -2.80 13.13 -17.72
N ARG A 57 -4.14 12.97 -17.71
CA ARG A 57 -5.08 13.89 -17.09
C ARG A 57 -4.94 13.87 -15.57
N PHE A 58 -4.79 12.69 -14.96
CA PHE A 58 -4.51 12.55 -13.54
C PHE A 58 -3.24 13.32 -13.13
N ILE A 59 -2.13 13.08 -13.84
CA ILE A 59 -0.84 13.74 -13.55
C ILE A 59 -0.98 15.28 -13.66
N ALA A 60 -1.69 15.76 -14.67
CA ALA A 60 -1.93 17.19 -14.84
C ALA A 60 -2.76 17.78 -13.69
N GLU A 61 -3.81 17.08 -13.23
CA GLU A 61 -4.63 17.49 -12.09
C GLU A 61 -3.81 17.52 -10.80
N MET A 62 -2.97 16.50 -10.54
CA MET A 62 -2.14 16.47 -9.35
C MET A 62 -1.11 17.62 -9.32
N ARG A 63 -0.55 17.99 -10.47
CA ARG A 63 0.33 19.17 -10.60
C ARG A 63 -0.42 20.46 -10.29
N SER A 64 -1.61 20.62 -10.85
CA SER A 64 -2.47 21.77 -10.60
C SER A 64 -2.84 21.89 -9.11
N LEU A 65 -3.20 20.78 -8.47
CA LEU A 65 -3.48 20.72 -7.03
C LEU A 65 -2.26 21.10 -6.19
N ARG A 66 -1.07 20.63 -6.53
CA ARG A 66 0.18 21.01 -5.85
C ARG A 66 0.36 22.53 -5.83
N GLU A 67 0.14 23.19 -6.96
CA GLU A 67 0.24 24.65 -7.07
C GLU A 67 -0.84 25.37 -6.27
N ARG A 68 -2.11 24.94 -6.42
CA ARG A 68 -3.26 25.56 -5.73
C ARG A 68 -3.21 25.44 -4.21
N TRP A 69 -2.62 24.36 -3.68
CA TRP A 69 -2.55 24.10 -2.25
C TRP A 69 -1.18 24.41 -1.63
N ALA A 70 -0.27 24.97 -2.44
CA ALA A 70 1.07 25.37 -1.96
C ALA A 70 0.99 26.25 -0.72
N GLY A 71 1.84 25.97 0.27
CA GLY A 71 1.86 26.68 1.57
C GLY A 71 0.77 26.27 2.57
N ARG A 72 -0.18 25.41 2.16
CA ARG A 72 -1.21 24.85 3.05
C ARG A 72 -0.99 23.38 3.36
N ILE A 73 -0.81 22.58 2.34
CA ILE A 73 -0.50 21.15 2.41
C ILE A 73 0.35 20.78 1.19
N ALA A 74 1.36 19.92 1.37
CA ALA A 74 2.11 19.39 0.24
C ALA A 74 1.30 18.29 -0.46
N VAL A 75 1.26 18.35 -1.81
CA VAL A 75 0.49 17.40 -2.64
C VAL A 75 1.45 16.65 -3.56
N TRP A 76 1.41 15.32 -3.52
CA TRP A 76 2.27 14.42 -4.27
C TRP A 76 1.49 13.57 -5.25
N CYS A 77 2.08 13.31 -6.40
CA CYS A 77 1.55 12.45 -7.45
C CYS A 77 2.23 11.08 -7.34
N GLY A 78 1.53 10.10 -6.80
CA GLY A 78 2.02 8.73 -6.64
C GLY A 78 1.43 7.78 -7.66
N LEU A 79 2.04 6.60 -7.75
CA LEU A 79 1.53 5.44 -8.48
C LEU A 79 1.48 4.25 -7.53
N GLU A 80 0.38 3.53 -7.52
CA GLU A 80 0.35 2.16 -7.02
C GLU A 80 0.53 1.22 -8.22
N TYR A 81 1.75 0.67 -8.30
CA TYR A 81 2.16 -0.21 -9.38
C TYR A 81 1.87 -1.65 -8.98
N ASP A 82 0.95 -2.29 -9.71
CA ASP A 82 0.70 -3.72 -9.54
C ASP A 82 1.76 -4.56 -10.25
N LEU A 83 2.21 -5.62 -9.58
CA LEU A 83 3.24 -6.51 -10.12
C LEU A 83 2.76 -7.31 -11.34
N ASP A 84 1.45 -7.44 -11.57
CA ASP A 84 0.89 -8.08 -12.76
C ASP A 84 0.77 -7.10 -13.96
N ALA A 85 0.95 -5.79 -13.73
CA ALA A 85 1.01 -4.83 -14.80
C ALA A 85 2.19 -5.08 -15.74
N ALA A 86 1.99 -4.84 -17.03
CA ALA A 86 3.08 -4.89 -17.99
C ALA A 86 4.15 -3.85 -17.64
N ARG A 87 5.43 -4.27 -17.61
CA ARG A 87 6.53 -3.35 -17.37
C ARG A 87 6.59 -2.31 -18.49
N ARG A 88 6.44 -1.07 -18.12
CA ARG A 88 6.49 0.08 -19.03
C ARG A 88 7.37 1.18 -18.44
N SER A 89 7.82 2.12 -19.27
CA SER A 89 8.41 3.34 -18.75
C SER A 89 7.33 4.09 -17.98
N THR A 90 7.54 4.33 -16.69
CA THR A 90 6.60 5.06 -15.88
C THR A 90 6.68 6.56 -16.18
N PRO A 91 5.54 7.26 -16.28
CA PRO A 91 5.52 8.72 -16.22
C PRO A 91 6.21 9.23 -14.94
N PRO A 92 6.56 10.54 -14.90
CA PRO A 92 7.27 11.11 -13.75
C PRO A 92 6.35 11.24 -12.54
N TYR A 93 6.15 10.14 -11.83
CA TYR A 93 5.57 10.12 -10.50
C TYR A 93 6.58 10.54 -9.44
N ASP A 94 6.11 11.12 -8.35
CA ASP A 94 6.98 11.53 -7.24
C ASP A 94 7.49 10.32 -6.45
N TYR A 95 6.67 9.29 -6.31
CA TYR A 95 6.97 8.01 -5.66
C TYR A 95 6.12 6.88 -6.26
N ILE A 96 6.56 5.65 -6.06
CA ILE A 96 5.85 4.45 -6.49
C ILE A 96 5.70 3.49 -5.31
N ILE A 97 4.46 3.04 -5.08
CA ILE A 97 4.10 1.93 -4.21
C ILE A 97 4.04 0.68 -5.08
N GLY A 98 4.67 -0.40 -4.67
CA GLY A 98 4.54 -1.69 -5.33
C GLY A 98 3.54 -2.55 -4.57
N SER A 99 2.56 -3.10 -5.28
CA SER A 99 1.49 -3.94 -4.74
C SER A 99 1.29 -5.22 -5.55
N CYS A 100 0.68 -6.20 -4.95
CA CYS A 100 0.31 -7.47 -5.60
C CYS A 100 -1.15 -7.77 -5.29
N HIS A 101 -2.06 -7.41 -6.22
CA HIS A 101 -3.49 -7.66 -6.10
C HIS A 101 -3.92 -8.92 -6.84
N MET A 102 -3.07 -9.43 -7.73
CA MET A 102 -3.34 -10.60 -8.55
C MET A 102 -2.24 -11.65 -8.39
N LEU A 103 -2.60 -12.92 -8.46
CA LEU A 103 -1.65 -14.01 -8.53
C LEU A 103 -2.13 -15.03 -9.58
N GLY A 104 -1.40 -15.12 -10.69
CA GLY A 104 -1.78 -15.99 -11.81
C GLY A 104 -3.13 -15.63 -12.42
N GLY A 105 -3.48 -14.34 -12.51
CA GLY A 105 -4.74 -13.84 -13.06
C GLY A 105 -5.96 -14.05 -12.16
N ILE A 106 -5.77 -14.32 -10.87
CA ILE A 106 -6.84 -14.42 -9.88
C ILE A 106 -6.63 -13.36 -8.82
N SER A 107 -7.68 -12.58 -8.50
CA SER A 107 -7.60 -11.56 -7.48
C SER A 107 -7.39 -12.15 -6.08
N ILE A 108 -6.51 -11.51 -5.32
CA ILE A 108 -6.17 -11.86 -3.95
C ILE A 108 -7.23 -11.33 -2.98
N ASP A 109 -7.77 -10.15 -3.28
CA ASP A 109 -8.47 -9.32 -2.30
C ASP A 109 -9.80 -8.72 -2.79
N ASN A 110 -10.31 -9.10 -3.97
CA ASN A 110 -11.60 -8.62 -4.47
C ASN A 110 -12.77 -9.22 -3.67
N THR A 111 -12.85 -10.56 -3.59
CA THR A 111 -13.87 -11.24 -2.78
C THR A 111 -13.28 -12.42 -1.99
N PRO A 112 -13.91 -12.83 -0.85
CA PRO A 112 -13.49 -14.04 -0.13
C PRO A 112 -13.54 -15.32 -1.00
N GLU A 113 -14.48 -15.39 -1.94
CA GLU A 113 -14.66 -16.52 -2.86
C GLU A 113 -13.48 -16.59 -3.84
N GLU A 114 -13.04 -15.48 -4.39
CA GLU A 114 -11.87 -15.42 -5.26
C GLU A 114 -10.58 -15.75 -4.51
N ALA A 115 -10.41 -15.24 -3.29
CA ALA A 115 -9.29 -15.61 -2.43
C ALA A 115 -9.26 -17.13 -2.14
N ALA A 116 -10.41 -17.73 -1.85
CA ALA A 116 -10.52 -19.19 -1.68
C ALA A 116 -10.23 -19.96 -2.97
N ARG A 117 -10.67 -19.46 -4.13
CA ARG A 117 -10.37 -20.02 -5.45
C ARG A 117 -8.88 -19.97 -5.75
N LEU A 118 -8.22 -18.85 -5.45
CA LEU A 118 -6.77 -18.66 -5.60
C LEU A 118 -6.02 -19.75 -4.84
N ILE A 119 -6.38 -20.00 -3.58
CA ILE A 119 -5.80 -21.04 -2.73
C ILE A 119 -5.98 -22.43 -3.37
N ALA A 120 -7.19 -22.73 -3.84
CA ALA A 120 -7.48 -24.03 -4.44
C ALA A 120 -6.68 -24.27 -5.74
N VAL A 121 -6.58 -23.26 -6.59
CA VAL A 121 -5.82 -23.34 -7.86
C VAL A 121 -4.34 -23.52 -7.63
N HIS A 122 -3.79 -22.90 -6.59
CA HIS A 122 -2.35 -22.97 -6.28
C HIS A 122 -1.96 -24.15 -5.36
N GLY A 123 -2.89 -25.05 -5.05
CA GLY A 123 -2.58 -26.28 -4.32
C GLY A 123 -2.54 -26.14 -2.80
N GLY A 124 -3.24 -25.16 -2.25
CA GLY A 124 -3.41 -24.93 -0.82
C GLY A 124 -2.85 -23.60 -0.32
N ALA A 125 -3.26 -23.21 0.89
CA ALA A 125 -2.94 -21.91 1.49
C ALA A 125 -1.44 -21.67 1.64
N ASP A 126 -0.68 -22.64 2.13
CA ASP A 126 0.77 -22.52 2.29
C ASP A 126 1.48 -22.28 0.95
N ARG A 127 1.07 -22.99 -0.09
CA ARG A 127 1.67 -22.82 -1.42
C ARG A 127 1.28 -21.48 -2.05
N ALA A 128 0.03 -21.06 -1.90
CA ALA A 128 -0.42 -19.75 -2.36
C ALA A 128 0.35 -18.61 -1.64
N ALA A 129 0.57 -18.73 -0.33
CA ALA A 129 1.36 -17.77 0.44
C ALA A 129 2.82 -17.71 -0.03
N GLN A 130 3.48 -18.86 -0.27
CA GLN A 130 4.82 -18.89 -0.85
C GLN A 130 4.90 -18.14 -2.17
N LEU A 131 3.98 -18.44 -3.09
CA LEU A 131 3.96 -17.80 -4.42
C LEU A 131 3.70 -16.28 -4.32
N TYR A 132 2.86 -15.86 -3.39
CA TYR A 132 2.59 -14.45 -3.13
C TYR A 132 3.85 -13.72 -2.63
N TYR A 133 4.51 -14.25 -1.61
CA TYR A 133 5.73 -13.63 -1.06
C TYR A 133 6.91 -13.71 -2.04
N ASP A 134 7.05 -14.80 -2.80
CA ASP A 134 8.00 -14.89 -3.90
C ASP A 134 7.75 -13.80 -4.97
N ARG A 135 6.46 -13.52 -5.26
CA ARG A 135 6.09 -12.44 -6.18
C ARG A 135 6.48 -11.08 -5.62
N LEU A 136 6.21 -10.80 -4.34
CA LEU A 136 6.64 -9.55 -3.70
C LEU A 136 8.16 -9.36 -3.75
N CYS A 137 8.95 -10.41 -3.56
CA CYS A 137 10.41 -10.35 -3.63
C CYS A 137 10.92 -9.79 -4.96
N THR A 138 10.14 -9.94 -6.06
CA THR A 138 10.54 -9.38 -7.36
C THR A 138 10.69 -7.87 -7.34
N MET A 139 10.02 -7.15 -6.42
CA MET A 139 10.16 -5.70 -6.25
C MET A 139 11.61 -5.26 -5.93
N ALA A 140 12.43 -6.15 -5.39
CA ALA A 140 13.83 -5.85 -5.12
C ALA A 140 14.62 -5.47 -6.38
N ALA A 141 14.21 -5.96 -7.55
CA ALA A 141 14.79 -5.65 -8.84
C ALA A 141 14.26 -4.36 -9.49
N PHE A 142 13.32 -3.65 -8.84
CA PHE A 142 12.70 -2.43 -9.36
C PHE A 142 13.09 -1.24 -8.47
N PRO A 143 14.18 -0.52 -8.81
CA PRO A 143 14.65 0.60 -7.97
C PRO A 143 13.67 1.76 -7.88
N GLU A 144 12.77 1.91 -8.87
CA GLU A 144 11.71 2.91 -8.91
C GLU A 144 10.62 2.69 -7.85
N ILE A 145 10.36 1.46 -7.43
CA ILE A 145 9.42 1.15 -6.33
C ILE A 145 10.10 1.52 -5.01
N SER A 146 9.55 2.50 -4.32
CA SER A 146 10.07 2.98 -3.03
C SER A 146 9.36 2.33 -1.85
N ILE A 147 8.05 2.09 -1.97
CA ILE A 147 7.18 1.61 -0.89
C ILE A 147 6.63 0.24 -1.28
N VAL A 148 6.58 -0.67 -0.32
CA VAL A 148 5.84 -1.95 -0.42
C VAL A 148 4.46 -1.72 0.16
N GLY A 149 3.43 -1.84 -0.67
CA GLY A 149 2.02 -1.73 -0.29
C GLY A 149 1.59 -2.92 0.57
N HIS A 150 0.62 -2.71 1.46
CA HIS A 150 -0.10 -3.73 2.27
C HIS A 150 0.50 -5.15 2.22
N PHE A 151 1.69 -5.31 2.79
CA PHE A 151 2.61 -6.45 2.62
C PHE A 151 1.98 -7.85 2.75
N ASP A 152 1.03 -8.04 3.64
CA ASP A 152 0.32 -9.31 3.88
C ASP A 152 -1.16 -9.25 3.46
N LEU A 153 -1.45 -8.60 2.31
CA LEU A 153 -2.78 -8.40 1.74
C LEU A 153 -3.59 -9.71 1.63
N LEU A 154 -2.93 -10.84 1.35
CA LEU A 154 -3.58 -12.15 1.27
C LEU A 154 -4.39 -12.50 2.54
N THR A 155 -4.11 -11.85 3.68
CA THR A 155 -4.81 -12.07 4.94
C THR A 155 -6.03 -11.15 5.14
N LYS A 156 -6.44 -10.38 4.13
CA LYS A 156 -7.54 -9.42 4.19
C LYS A 156 -8.80 -9.98 4.85
N TYR A 157 -9.12 -11.21 4.54
CA TYR A 157 -10.35 -11.85 5.00
C TYR A 157 -10.19 -12.72 6.25
N ASN A 158 -8.97 -12.96 6.73
CA ASN A 158 -8.66 -13.95 7.76
C ASN A 158 -9.44 -13.76 9.07
N GLU A 159 -9.73 -12.53 9.47
CA GLU A 159 -10.50 -12.28 10.70
C GLU A 159 -11.97 -12.72 10.59
N ARG A 160 -12.51 -12.85 9.38
CA ARG A 160 -13.91 -13.24 9.12
C ARG A 160 -14.03 -14.63 8.52
N ALA A 161 -13.06 -15.01 7.70
CA ALA A 161 -12.96 -16.29 7.01
C ALA A 161 -11.48 -16.69 7.02
N PRO A 162 -11.01 -17.51 7.98
CA PRO A 162 -9.60 -17.85 8.10
C PRO A 162 -9.18 -18.72 6.91
N LEU A 163 -8.60 -18.08 5.91
CA LEU A 163 -8.12 -18.71 4.68
C LEU A 163 -6.67 -19.16 4.80
N TYR A 164 -5.86 -18.42 5.56
CA TYR A 164 -4.43 -18.69 5.76
C TYR A 164 -4.14 -18.91 7.25
N ASP A 165 -3.31 -19.92 7.55
CA ASP A 165 -2.73 -20.08 8.88
C ASP A 165 -1.44 -19.24 8.99
N GLU A 166 -1.58 -18.03 9.52
CA GLU A 166 -0.46 -17.09 9.70
C GLU A 166 0.61 -17.63 10.69
N THR A 167 0.28 -18.69 11.46
CA THR A 167 1.23 -19.36 12.38
C THR A 167 1.95 -20.54 11.75
N SER A 168 1.54 -20.97 10.56
CA SER A 168 2.20 -22.05 9.83
C SER A 168 3.67 -21.69 9.56
N LYS A 169 4.55 -22.69 9.73
CA LYS A 169 5.98 -22.51 9.47
C LYS A 169 6.24 -22.07 8.03
N ILE A 170 5.49 -22.60 7.07
CA ILE A 170 5.66 -22.31 5.65
C ILE A 170 5.28 -20.87 5.36
N TYR A 171 4.13 -20.39 5.88
CA TYR A 171 3.70 -19.01 5.76
C TYR A 171 4.74 -18.04 6.34
N ARG A 172 5.17 -18.29 7.59
CA ARG A 172 6.14 -17.43 8.31
C ARG A 172 7.49 -17.38 7.62
N ASP A 173 8.03 -18.53 7.21
CA ASP A 173 9.32 -18.59 6.51
C ASP A 173 9.26 -17.78 5.19
N ALA A 174 8.17 -17.89 4.42
CA ALA A 174 8.00 -17.14 3.18
C ALA A 174 7.87 -15.63 3.44
N ALA A 175 7.05 -15.24 4.43
CA ALA A 175 6.88 -13.82 4.79
C ALA A 175 8.19 -13.19 5.29
N PHE A 176 8.92 -13.89 6.18
CA PHE A 176 10.18 -13.38 6.71
C PHE A 176 11.26 -13.26 5.63
N ALA A 177 11.40 -14.25 4.76
CA ALA A 177 12.32 -14.17 3.63
C ALA A 177 12.01 -13.00 2.69
N ALA A 178 10.73 -12.68 2.49
CA ALA A 178 10.34 -11.51 1.70
C ALA A 178 10.67 -10.19 2.42
N LEU A 179 10.44 -10.10 3.74
CA LEU A 179 10.84 -8.94 4.54
C LEU A 179 12.37 -8.71 4.47
N GLU A 180 13.16 -9.77 4.64
CA GLU A 180 14.62 -9.71 4.54
C GLU A 180 15.08 -9.22 3.16
N THR A 181 14.53 -9.80 2.09
CA THR A 181 14.86 -9.46 0.70
C THR A 181 14.55 -8.00 0.38
N LEU A 182 13.34 -7.56 0.72
CA LEU A 182 12.87 -6.20 0.40
C LEU A 182 13.50 -5.14 1.30
N SER A 183 13.74 -5.46 2.58
CA SER A 183 14.47 -4.58 3.50
C SER A 183 15.92 -4.39 3.05
N ALA A 184 16.62 -5.46 2.65
CA ALA A 184 17.97 -5.38 2.09
C ALA A 184 18.04 -4.56 0.80
N ALA A 185 16.96 -4.56 -0.01
CA ALA A 185 16.81 -3.69 -1.18
C ALA A 185 16.45 -2.23 -0.83
N GLY A 186 16.36 -1.89 0.46
CA GLY A 186 16.09 -0.54 0.95
C GLY A 186 14.65 -0.07 0.79
N LYS A 187 13.70 -0.98 0.61
CA LYS A 187 12.28 -0.65 0.50
C LYS A 187 11.72 -0.15 1.83
N ILE A 188 10.68 0.69 1.74
CA ILE A 188 9.89 1.18 2.87
C ILE A 188 8.60 0.36 2.89
N PHE A 189 8.16 -0.09 4.05
CA PHE A 189 6.91 -0.84 4.18
C PHE A 189 5.83 0.06 4.77
N GLU A 190 4.64 0.02 4.19
CA GLU A 190 3.54 0.78 4.77
C GLU A 190 2.85 0.01 5.91
N ILE A 191 2.55 0.70 6.99
CA ILE A 191 1.52 0.27 7.93
C ILE A 191 0.20 0.79 7.35
N ASN A 192 -0.59 -0.11 6.77
CA ASN A 192 -1.77 0.23 5.96
C ASN A 192 -3.06 -0.07 6.72
N SER A 193 -3.94 0.92 6.81
CA SER A 193 -5.21 0.80 7.53
C SER A 193 -6.44 0.59 6.63
N GLY A 194 -6.26 0.39 5.33
CA GLY A 194 -7.34 0.27 4.36
C GLY A 194 -8.36 -0.82 4.68
N ALA A 195 -7.91 -2.00 5.09
CA ALA A 195 -8.83 -3.08 5.49
C ALA A 195 -9.65 -2.74 6.74
N ILE A 196 -9.15 -1.88 7.63
CA ILE A 196 -9.91 -1.39 8.80
C ILE A 196 -11.03 -0.48 8.33
N SER A 197 -10.75 0.49 7.45
CA SER A 197 -11.75 1.43 6.94
C SER A 197 -12.87 0.72 6.18
N ARG A 198 -12.53 -0.38 5.48
CA ARG A 198 -13.47 -1.25 4.75
C ARG A 198 -14.14 -2.31 5.64
N GLY A 199 -13.78 -2.36 6.94
CA GLY A 199 -14.41 -3.26 7.94
C GLY A 199 -14.01 -4.74 7.79
N TRP A 200 -12.96 -5.08 7.06
CA TRP A 200 -12.50 -6.46 6.90
C TRP A 200 -11.56 -6.90 8.01
N ARG A 201 -10.76 -5.99 8.54
CA ARG A 201 -9.81 -6.27 9.63
C ARG A 201 -10.00 -5.32 10.80
N THR A 202 -9.55 -5.75 11.96
CA THR A 202 -9.44 -4.92 13.17
C THR A 202 -8.02 -4.39 13.37
N THR A 203 -7.04 -4.95 12.67
CA THR A 203 -5.62 -4.55 12.70
C THR A 203 -5.14 -4.09 11.33
N PRO A 204 -4.17 -3.15 11.25
CA PRO A 204 -3.58 -2.77 9.96
C PRO A 204 -2.66 -3.87 9.42
N TYR A 205 -2.27 -3.75 8.15
CA TYR A 205 -1.14 -4.49 7.57
C TYR A 205 0.19 -3.77 7.91
N PRO A 206 1.31 -4.47 7.99
CA PRO A 206 1.46 -5.91 8.20
C PRO A 206 1.06 -6.34 9.61
N ALA A 207 0.86 -7.66 9.79
CA ALA A 207 0.61 -8.25 11.10
C ALA A 207 1.70 -7.88 12.11
N PRO A 208 1.39 -7.75 13.43
CA PRO A 208 2.35 -7.30 14.45
C PRO A 208 3.63 -8.14 14.54
N GLU A 209 3.56 -9.43 14.24
CA GLU A 209 4.74 -10.32 14.22
C GLU A 209 5.68 -9.93 13.07
N LEU A 210 5.14 -9.69 11.89
CA LEU A 210 5.90 -9.27 10.71
C LEU A 210 6.57 -7.91 10.94
N LEU A 211 5.86 -6.98 11.57
CA LEU A 211 6.44 -5.67 11.93
C LEU A 211 7.58 -5.78 12.93
N ARG A 212 7.48 -6.67 13.94
CA ARG A 212 8.60 -6.89 14.89
C ARG A 212 9.84 -7.42 14.17
N HIS A 213 9.64 -8.42 13.29
CA HIS A 213 10.75 -8.96 12.50
C HIS A 213 11.36 -7.89 11.60
N LEU A 214 10.54 -7.08 10.92
CA LEU A 214 11.01 -5.96 10.11
C LEU A 214 11.79 -4.93 10.94
N CYS A 215 11.37 -4.64 12.17
CA CYS A 215 12.09 -3.75 13.08
C CYS A 215 13.46 -4.32 13.48
N GLU A 216 13.55 -5.63 13.76
CA GLU A 216 14.80 -6.33 14.07
C GLU A 216 15.79 -6.28 12.90
N LEU A 217 15.29 -6.27 11.66
CA LEU A 217 16.11 -6.09 10.44
C LEU A 217 16.58 -4.63 10.23
N GLY A 218 16.13 -3.68 11.05
CA GLY A 218 16.37 -2.25 10.83
C GLY A 218 15.57 -1.70 9.65
N GLY A 219 14.46 -2.32 9.32
CA GLY A 219 13.60 -1.93 8.21
C GLY A 219 12.94 -0.56 8.41
N ARG A 220 12.42 -0.02 7.32
CA ARG A 220 11.83 1.31 7.23
C ARG A 220 10.32 1.22 7.07
N ILE A 221 9.59 2.08 7.77
CA ILE A 221 8.11 2.09 7.68
C ILE A 221 7.57 3.48 7.38
N CYS A 222 6.42 3.55 6.71
CA CYS A 222 5.53 4.70 6.66
C CYS A 222 4.11 4.28 7.11
N VAL A 223 3.20 5.23 7.24
CA VAL A 223 1.78 4.94 7.55
C VAL A 223 0.93 5.46 6.41
N SER A 224 -0.04 4.66 5.99
CA SER A 224 -0.99 5.03 4.94
C SER A 224 -2.39 4.45 5.21
N SER A 225 -3.39 5.11 4.63
CA SER A 225 -4.78 4.72 4.85
C SER A 225 -5.36 3.86 3.74
N ASP A 226 -4.79 3.92 2.55
CA ASP A 226 -5.36 3.27 1.37
C ASP A 226 -6.86 3.63 1.23
N ALA A 227 -7.09 4.95 1.38
CA ALA A 227 -8.44 5.50 1.46
C ALA A 227 -9.06 5.62 0.07
N HIS A 228 -10.25 5.05 -0.11
CA HIS A 228 -11.04 5.17 -1.31
C HIS A 228 -12.17 6.22 -1.17
N SER A 229 -12.12 7.01 -0.08
CA SER A 229 -13.04 8.12 0.16
C SER A 229 -12.45 9.11 1.16
N ALA A 230 -12.88 10.36 1.08
CA ALA A 230 -12.39 11.46 1.88
C ALA A 230 -12.55 11.23 3.39
N ASN A 231 -13.62 10.57 3.82
CA ASN A 231 -13.87 10.27 5.23
C ASN A 231 -12.93 9.21 5.82
N ALA A 232 -12.22 8.47 4.99
CA ALA A 232 -11.26 7.45 5.40
C ALA A 232 -9.79 7.92 5.37
N ILE A 233 -9.54 9.20 4.99
CA ILE A 233 -8.20 9.71 4.65
C ILE A 233 -7.14 9.53 5.75
N ALA A 234 -7.52 9.47 7.01
CA ALA A 234 -6.65 9.27 8.17
C ALA A 234 -7.22 8.17 9.11
N CYS A 235 -7.95 7.21 8.53
CA CYS A 235 -8.58 6.13 9.29
C CYS A 235 -7.54 5.37 10.11
N ALA A 236 -7.77 5.23 11.42
CA ALA A 236 -6.97 4.45 12.36
C ALA A 236 -5.47 4.82 12.41
N PHE A 237 -5.07 6.02 12.04
CA PHE A 237 -3.66 6.45 12.07
C PHE A 237 -3.06 6.45 13.49
N ASP A 238 -3.85 6.75 14.50
CA ASP A 238 -3.47 6.63 15.92
C ASP A 238 -3.13 5.17 16.29
N ARG A 239 -3.89 4.21 15.76
CA ARG A 239 -3.65 2.77 15.97
C ARG A 239 -2.43 2.29 15.21
N CYS A 240 -2.20 2.78 13.98
CA CYS A 240 -0.99 2.50 13.20
C CYS A 240 0.26 3.03 13.92
N GLU A 241 0.20 4.25 14.45
CA GLU A 241 1.29 4.84 15.23
C GLU A 241 1.57 4.06 16.53
N ALA A 242 0.52 3.68 17.24
CA ALA A 242 0.65 2.85 18.46
C ALA A 242 1.31 1.49 18.13
N LEU A 243 0.84 0.82 17.08
CA LEU A 243 1.40 -0.46 16.63
C LEU A 243 2.88 -0.32 16.23
N ALA A 244 3.25 0.73 15.50
CA ALA A 244 4.64 1.00 15.16
C ALA A 244 5.52 1.09 16.41
N ARG A 245 5.08 1.85 17.44
CA ARG A 245 5.79 1.96 18.71
C ARG A 245 5.88 0.65 19.49
N GLU A 246 4.78 -0.10 19.55
CA GLU A 246 4.68 -1.38 20.24
C GLU A 246 5.57 -2.47 19.59
N THR A 247 5.75 -2.39 18.28
CA THR A 247 6.62 -3.31 17.52
C THR A 247 8.08 -2.88 17.49
N GLY A 248 8.42 -1.74 18.10
CA GLY A 248 9.79 -1.30 18.34
C GLY A 248 10.28 -0.13 17.51
N PHE A 249 9.53 0.30 16.51
CA PHE A 249 9.94 1.43 15.67
C PHE A 249 9.98 2.75 16.46
N ARG A 250 10.87 3.64 16.03
CA ARG A 250 11.05 5.00 16.63
C ARG A 250 10.91 6.10 15.60
N GLU A 251 10.82 5.75 14.33
CA GLU A 251 10.80 6.68 13.20
C GLU A 251 9.81 6.18 12.14
N LEU A 252 9.19 7.14 11.44
CA LEU A 252 8.46 6.94 10.19
C LEU A 252 9.25 7.59 9.05
N TRP A 253 9.15 7.03 7.87
CA TRP A 253 9.75 7.60 6.66
C TRP A 253 8.70 8.41 5.91
N HIS A 254 8.97 9.71 5.72
CA HIS A 254 8.13 10.65 5.01
C HIS A 254 8.78 11.06 3.70
N PHE A 255 7.97 11.19 2.66
CA PHE A 255 8.41 11.74 1.38
C PHE A 255 8.44 13.28 1.46
N THR A 256 9.56 13.89 1.06
CA THR A 256 9.81 15.34 1.18
C THR A 256 9.83 16.07 -0.17
N GLY A 257 9.65 15.34 -1.29
CA GLY A 257 9.79 15.86 -2.65
C GLY A 257 11.21 15.67 -3.22
N ALA A 258 12.21 15.50 -2.37
CA ALA A 258 13.58 15.16 -2.78
C ALA A 258 13.93 13.69 -2.52
N GLY A 259 13.08 12.99 -1.77
CA GLY A 259 13.28 11.62 -1.34
C GLY A 259 12.57 11.36 -0.02
N PHE A 260 12.91 10.25 0.61
CA PHE A 260 12.35 9.85 1.89
C PHE A 260 13.30 10.18 3.04
N GLU A 261 12.75 10.76 4.10
CA GLU A 261 13.50 11.15 5.30
C GLU A 261 12.83 10.56 6.55
N ALA A 262 13.66 10.18 7.53
CA ALA A 262 13.19 9.68 8.81
C ALA A 262 12.64 10.81 9.67
N VAL A 263 11.45 10.63 10.21
CA VAL A 263 10.77 11.52 11.13
C VAL A 263 10.47 10.75 12.41
N ARG A 264 10.85 11.33 13.56
CA ARG A 264 10.66 10.67 14.86
C ARG A 264 9.18 10.44 15.17
N LEU A 265 8.85 9.22 15.61
CA LEU A 265 7.54 8.83 16.13
C LEU A 265 7.23 9.51 17.47
#